data_8cdb8addc1b9cb03a6ea47b16174e1c7
#
_entry.id   8cdb8addc1b9cb03a6ea47b16174e1c7
#
_cell.length_a   1.000
_cell.length_b   1.000
_cell.length_c   1.000
_cell.angle_alpha   90.00
_cell.angle_beta   90.00
_cell.angle_gamma   90.00
#
_symmetry.space_group_name_H-M   'P 1'
#
loop_
_entity.id
_entity.type
_entity.pdbx_description
1 polymer ?
#
loop_
_entity_poly.entity_id
_entity_poly.type
_entity_poly.pdbx_seq_one_letter_code
_entity_poly.pdbx_strand_id
1 'polypeptide(L)'
;MTTPSYAAIDAPLQAPSATLDAAARSLSAATIAPHPLQLSGLHKRYGAHEVLRGVSLTARKGDVLSIIGSSGSGKSTLLRCINLLEHPTEGEIRVGGEPLRLRRDARGDLECADRKQLQRVRSRLAMVFQNFNLWSHMTVLENIVEAPIHVLGMRKAAAIKAAEAYLQKVGLYERRHYHPAHLSGGQQQRAAIARALAVEPEVLLFDEPTSALDPELVGEVLRVMQSLAQEGRTMIVVTHEMGFARCVSNHAIFLHRGLVEEEGDPAQVLSEPRSERLRQFISGSLK
;
A
#
# COMPACT_ATOMS: atom_id res chain seq x y z
N MET A 1 -71.49 25.08 -53.84
CA MET A 1 -70.26 24.23 -53.68
C MET A 1 -69.31 25.07 -52.87
N THR A 2 -69.28 24.84 -51.61
CA THR A 2 -68.61 25.64 -50.59
C THR A 2 -67.40 24.94 -50.07
N THR A 3 -66.21 25.55 -50.23
CA THR A 3 -64.95 25.13 -49.64
C THR A 3 -64.84 25.65 -48.20
N PRO A 4 -64.47 24.88 -47.20
CA PRO A 4 -64.16 25.39 -45.87
C PRO A 4 -62.74 25.86 -45.75
N SER A 5 -62.63 27.05 -45.16
CA SER A 5 -61.41 27.73 -44.75
C SER A 5 -60.70 27.02 -43.57
N TYR A 6 -59.41 26.79 -43.66
CA TYR A 6 -58.60 26.36 -42.55
C TYR A 6 -57.94 27.58 -41.89
N ALA A 7 -58.33 27.82 -40.64
CA ALA A 7 -57.65 28.81 -39.79
C ALA A 7 -56.40 28.17 -39.12
N ALA A 8 -55.26 28.81 -39.28
CA ALA A 8 -54.02 28.48 -38.61
C ALA A 8 -54.11 28.87 -37.13
N ILE A 9 -53.74 27.96 -36.25
CA ILE A 9 -53.48 28.21 -34.83
C ILE A 9 -52.00 28.14 -34.60
N ASP A 10 -51.36 29.30 -34.54
CA ASP A 10 -50.00 29.45 -34.01
C ASP A 10 -50.07 29.47 -32.48
N ALA A 11 -49.49 28.46 -31.84
CA ALA A 11 -49.16 28.47 -30.41
C ALA A 11 -47.65 28.20 -30.25
N PRO A 12 -46.88 29.01 -29.55
CA PRO A 12 -45.45 28.77 -29.35
C PRO A 12 -45.22 27.65 -28.34
N LEU A 13 -44.43 26.64 -28.76
CA LEU A 13 -43.92 25.58 -27.92
C LEU A 13 -42.97 26.18 -26.85
N GLN A 14 -43.41 26.14 -25.60
CA GLN A 14 -42.56 26.40 -24.45
C GLN A 14 -41.56 25.25 -24.25
N ALA A 15 -40.26 25.55 -24.26
CA ALA A 15 -39.20 24.62 -23.98
C ALA A 15 -39.17 24.22 -22.50
N PRO A 16 -39.02 22.93 -22.14
CA PRO A 16 -38.77 22.51 -20.77
C PRO A 16 -37.25 22.47 -20.52
N SER A 17 -36.65 23.55 -20.03
CA SER A 17 -35.21 23.63 -19.82
C SER A 17 -34.74 23.84 -18.39
N ALA A 18 -35.52 23.51 -17.37
CA ALA A 18 -35.08 23.73 -15.98
C ALA A 18 -35.02 22.47 -15.10
N THR A 19 -35.50 21.32 -15.55
CA THR A 19 -35.57 20.11 -14.73
C THR A 19 -34.50 19.06 -15.03
N LEU A 20 -33.86 19.13 -16.20
CA LEU A 20 -32.77 18.19 -16.57
C LEU A 20 -31.42 18.59 -15.97
N ASP A 21 -31.17 19.87 -15.73
CA ASP A 21 -29.93 20.36 -15.13
C ASP A 21 -29.81 20.06 -13.61
N ALA A 22 -30.94 19.98 -12.91
CA ALA A 22 -30.95 19.62 -11.49
C ALA A 22 -30.69 18.12 -11.26
N ALA A 23 -31.15 17.26 -12.15
CA ALA A 23 -30.89 15.80 -12.09
C ALA A 23 -29.46 15.46 -12.49
N ALA A 24 -28.86 16.19 -13.44
CA ALA A 24 -27.45 16.03 -13.83
C ALA A 24 -26.46 16.48 -12.73
N ARG A 25 -26.84 17.47 -11.91
CA ARG A 25 -26.02 17.92 -10.77
C ARG A 25 -26.11 17.02 -9.54
N SER A 26 -27.18 16.22 -9.38
CA SER A 26 -27.33 15.28 -8.28
C SER A 26 -26.60 13.94 -8.48
N LEU A 27 -26.18 13.62 -9.71
CA LEU A 27 -25.41 12.39 -10.03
C LEU A 27 -23.88 12.57 -9.93
N SER A 28 -23.38 13.79 -9.62
CA SER A 28 -21.94 14.11 -9.63
C SER A 28 -21.27 14.09 -8.25
N ALA A 29 -21.93 13.67 -7.20
CA ALA A 29 -21.34 13.59 -5.86
C ALA A 29 -21.62 12.25 -5.17
N ALA A 30 -21.41 11.14 -5.87
CA ALA A 30 -21.03 9.93 -5.17
C ALA A 30 -19.66 10.25 -4.54
N THR A 31 -19.61 10.52 -3.24
CA THR A 31 -18.40 10.72 -2.47
C THR A 31 -17.60 9.43 -2.57
N ILE A 32 -16.70 9.35 -3.58
CA ILE A 32 -15.76 8.23 -3.71
C ILE A 32 -14.95 8.26 -2.42
N ALA A 33 -15.06 7.19 -1.62
CA ALA A 33 -14.30 7.08 -0.39
C ALA A 33 -12.81 7.33 -0.70
N PRO A 34 -12.13 8.18 0.10
CA PRO A 34 -10.75 8.54 -0.20
C PRO A 34 -9.87 7.29 -0.25
N HIS A 35 -8.99 7.22 -1.24
CA HIS A 35 -8.04 6.12 -1.35
C HIS A 35 -7.12 6.07 -0.13
N PRO A 36 -6.88 4.89 0.48
CA PRO A 36 -5.92 4.73 1.57
C PRO A 36 -4.53 5.23 1.23
N LEU A 37 -4.10 5.04 -0.03
CA LEU A 37 -2.84 5.58 -0.53
C LEU A 37 -2.95 5.98 -2.00
N GLN A 38 -2.36 7.14 -2.34
CA GLN A 38 -2.18 7.58 -3.71
C GLN A 38 -0.82 8.28 -3.84
N LEU A 39 -0.07 7.90 -4.88
CA LEU A 39 1.18 8.51 -5.29
C LEU A 39 1.01 9.09 -6.67
N SER A 40 1.58 10.28 -6.91
CA SER A 40 1.56 10.93 -8.22
C SER A 40 2.96 11.43 -8.57
N GLY A 41 3.53 10.87 -9.64
CA GLY A 41 4.80 11.31 -10.20
C GLY A 41 5.96 11.29 -9.20
N LEU A 42 6.13 10.20 -8.44
CA LEU A 42 7.16 10.13 -7.39
C LEU A 42 8.54 9.92 -7.99
N HIS A 43 9.46 10.85 -7.76
CA HIS A 43 10.87 10.77 -8.14
C HIS A 43 11.77 10.63 -6.91
N LYS A 44 12.90 9.93 -7.07
CA LYS A 44 13.98 9.89 -6.09
C LYS A 44 15.33 9.84 -6.78
N ARG A 45 16.20 10.76 -6.39
CA ARG A 45 17.59 10.83 -6.83
C ARG A 45 18.56 10.71 -5.66
N TYR A 46 19.67 10.06 -5.89
CA TYR A 46 20.85 10.04 -5.02
C TYR A 46 22.02 10.64 -5.81
N GLY A 47 22.28 11.93 -5.60
CA GLY A 47 23.19 12.68 -6.44
C GLY A 47 22.75 12.71 -7.92
N ALA A 48 23.58 12.25 -8.84
CA ALA A 48 23.25 12.15 -10.26
C ALA A 48 22.41 10.90 -10.62
N HIS A 49 22.27 9.93 -9.71
CA HIS A 49 21.57 8.68 -10.00
C HIS A 49 20.09 8.79 -9.66
N GLU A 50 19.22 8.67 -10.66
CA GLU A 50 17.77 8.68 -10.50
C GLU A 50 17.25 7.26 -10.34
N VAL A 51 16.73 6.95 -9.13
CA VAL A 51 16.25 5.61 -8.74
C VAL A 51 14.75 5.46 -8.98
N LEU A 52 13.96 6.52 -8.76
CA LEU A 52 12.54 6.56 -9.11
C LEU A 52 12.30 7.68 -10.11
N ARG A 53 11.53 7.39 -11.15
CA ARG A 53 11.41 8.22 -12.35
C ARG A 53 9.93 8.51 -12.68
N GLY A 54 9.21 9.11 -11.72
CA GLY A 54 7.81 9.50 -11.92
C GLY A 54 6.81 8.38 -11.63
N VAL A 55 7.07 7.56 -10.61
CA VAL A 55 6.18 6.45 -10.25
C VAL A 55 4.87 6.97 -9.68
N SER A 56 3.75 6.51 -10.24
CA SER A 56 2.40 6.78 -9.76
C SER A 56 1.72 5.45 -9.43
N LEU A 57 0.95 5.41 -8.33
CA LEU A 57 0.10 4.26 -7.99
C LEU A 57 -1.05 4.71 -7.09
N THR A 58 -2.13 3.94 -7.11
CA THR A 58 -3.29 4.15 -6.23
C THR A 58 -3.70 2.82 -5.62
N ALA A 59 -3.79 2.77 -4.29
CA ALA A 59 -4.35 1.63 -3.57
C ALA A 59 -5.75 1.98 -3.05
N ARG A 60 -6.75 1.17 -3.40
CA ARG A 60 -8.10 1.22 -2.85
C ARG A 60 -8.16 0.40 -1.56
N LYS A 61 -9.20 0.60 -0.77
CA LYS A 61 -9.40 -0.21 0.44
C LYS A 61 -9.58 -1.68 0.08
N GLY A 62 -8.77 -2.53 0.71
CA GLY A 62 -8.76 -3.97 0.47
C GLY A 62 -7.88 -4.41 -0.70
N ASP A 63 -7.23 -3.49 -1.41
CA ASP A 63 -6.30 -3.85 -2.49
C ASP A 63 -5.04 -4.51 -1.93
N VAL A 64 -4.56 -5.50 -2.64
CA VAL A 64 -3.24 -6.11 -2.48
C VAL A 64 -2.44 -5.86 -3.75
N LEU A 65 -1.53 -4.88 -3.69
CA LEU A 65 -0.66 -4.54 -4.81
C LEU A 65 0.68 -5.25 -4.65
N SER A 66 1.06 -6.10 -5.59
CA SER A 66 2.41 -6.68 -5.64
C SER A 66 3.31 -5.86 -6.54
N ILE A 67 4.48 -5.45 -6.03
CA ILE A 67 5.53 -4.77 -6.79
C ILE A 67 6.65 -5.77 -7.01
N ILE A 68 6.89 -6.11 -8.27
CA ILE A 68 7.93 -7.04 -8.71
C ILE A 68 8.98 -6.31 -9.55
N GLY A 69 10.15 -6.90 -9.72
CA GLY A 69 11.24 -6.32 -10.52
C GLY A 69 12.61 -6.79 -10.04
N SER A 70 13.61 -6.60 -10.88
CA SER A 70 15.00 -6.98 -10.59
C SER A 70 15.58 -6.21 -9.38
N SER A 71 16.66 -6.73 -8.82
CA SER A 71 17.44 -5.99 -7.80
C SER A 71 17.86 -4.63 -8.35
N GLY A 72 17.81 -3.59 -7.53
CA GLY A 72 18.12 -2.22 -7.94
C GLY A 72 17.08 -1.51 -8.79
N SER A 73 15.90 -2.10 -9.05
CA SER A 73 14.84 -1.42 -9.83
C SER A 73 14.14 -0.28 -9.09
N GLY A 74 14.36 -0.12 -7.77
CA GLY A 74 13.80 0.97 -6.97
C GLY A 74 12.65 0.56 -6.04
N LYS A 75 12.28 -0.74 -5.93
CA LYS A 75 11.13 -1.24 -5.15
C LYS A 75 11.16 -0.82 -3.68
N SER A 76 12.24 -1.16 -2.96
CA SER A 76 12.39 -0.80 -1.54
C SER A 76 12.49 0.71 -1.33
N THR A 77 13.14 1.43 -2.28
CA THR A 77 13.18 2.89 -2.27
C THR A 77 11.78 3.49 -2.39
N LEU A 78 10.93 2.92 -3.25
CA LEU A 78 9.53 3.34 -3.39
C LEU A 78 8.76 3.18 -2.07
N LEU A 79 8.83 2.00 -1.43
CA LEU A 79 8.17 1.78 -0.13
C LEU A 79 8.68 2.74 0.96
N ARG A 80 10.00 2.99 0.99
CA ARG A 80 10.59 3.92 1.96
C ARG A 80 10.19 5.37 1.70
N CYS A 81 10.01 5.77 0.44
CA CYS A 81 9.48 7.09 0.11
C CYS A 81 8.00 7.23 0.53
N ILE A 82 7.18 6.19 0.38
CA ILE A 82 5.77 6.20 0.83
C ILE A 82 5.67 6.51 2.33
N ASN A 83 6.52 5.89 3.15
CA ASN A 83 6.56 6.09 4.60
C ASN A 83 7.47 7.25 5.04
N LEU A 84 8.02 8.01 4.08
CA LEU A 84 8.99 9.09 4.33
C LEU A 84 10.19 8.67 5.22
N LEU A 85 10.61 7.41 5.13
CA LEU A 85 11.90 6.95 5.63
C LEU A 85 13.02 7.39 4.68
N GLU A 86 12.71 7.51 3.40
CA GLU A 86 13.50 8.19 2.37
C GLU A 86 12.71 9.37 1.86
N HIS A 87 13.37 10.49 1.66
CA HIS A 87 12.74 11.69 1.16
C HIS A 87 12.70 11.66 -0.38
N PRO A 88 11.52 11.69 -1.02
CA PRO A 88 11.43 11.81 -2.47
C PRO A 88 11.99 13.16 -2.93
N THR A 89 12.43 13.23 -4.19
CA THR A 89 12.89 14.50 -4.79
C THR A 89 11.74 15.31 -5.40
N GLU A 90 10.73 14.61 -5.94
CA GLU A 90 9.54 15.22 -6.57
C GLU A 90 8.33 14.29 -6.39
N GLY A 91 7.14 14.83 -6.63
CA GLY A 91 5.88 14.09 -6.60
C GLY A 91 5.00 14.43 -5.40
N GLU A 92 3.84 13.78 -5.37
CA GLU A 92 2.84 13.95 -4.32
C GLU A 92 2.51 12.59 -3.67
N ILE A 93 2.26 12.62 -2.36
CA ILE A 93 1.82 11.48 -1.57
C ILE A 93 0.54 11.89 -0.84
N ARG A 94 -0.52 11.07 -0.96
CA ARG A 94 -1.77 11.21 -0.22
C ARG A 94 -2.05 9.94 0.57
N VAL A 95 -2.39 10.09 1.85
CA VAL A 95 -2.75 8.97 2.72
C VAL A 95 -4.14 9.23 3.30
N GLY A 96 -5.07 8.30 3.05
CA GLY A 96 -6.49 8.44 3.41
C GLY A 96 -7.13 9.71 2.85
N GLY A 97 -6.76 10.09 1.63
CA GLY A 97 -7.21 11.31 0.96
C GLY A 97 -6.52 12.60 1.40
N GLU A 98 -5.76 12.58 2.51
CA GLU A 98 -5.02 13.75 3.00
C GLU A 98 -3.68 13.88 2.24
N PRO A 99 -3.43 15.00 1.52
CA PRO A 99 -2.13 15.24 0.90
C PRO A 99 -1.08 15.55 1.97
N LEU A 100 0.11 14.95 1.83
CA LEU A 100 1.25 15.31 2.67
C LEU A 100 1.73 16.72 2.32
N ARG A 101 1.92 17.55 3.35
CA ARG A 101 2.52 18.88 3.20
C ARG A 101 4.02 18.74 3.11
N LEU A 102 4.53 18.69 1.88
CA LEU A 102 5.95 18.52 1.61
C LEU A 102 6.60 19.90 1.36
N ARG A 103 7.84 20.05 1.84
CA ARG A 103 8.72 21.19 1.56
C ARG A 103 10.10 20.69 1.18
N ARG A 104 10.85 21.47 0.43
CA ARG A 104 12.24 21.13 0.11
C ARG A 104 13.15 21.34 1.31
N ASP A 105 13.98 20.36 1.60
CA ASP A 105 15.06 20.48 2.58
C ASP A 105 16.30 21.18 1.96
N ALA A 106 17.37 21.32 2.75
CA ALA A 106 18.62 21.92 2.27
C ALA A 106 19.33 21.16 1.14
N ARG A 107 18.96 19.89 0.91
CA ARG A 107 19.49 19.03 -0.16
C ARG A 107 18.60 19.04 -1.40
N GLY A 108 17.44 19.72 -1.33
CA GLY A 108 16.45 19.73 -2.39
C GLY A 108 15.45 18.57 -2.36
N ASP A 109 15.57 17.65 -1.40
CA ASP A 109 14.64 16.54 -1.19
C ASP A 109 13.35 17.05 -0.51
N LEU A 110 12.24 16.30 -0.69
CA LEU A 110 10.94 16.64 -0.11
C LEU A 110 10.79 16.00 1.27
N GLU A 111 10.80 16.82 2.31
CA GLU A 111 10.49 16.40 3.68
C GLU A 111 9.08 16.86 4.11
N CYS A 112 8.48 16.19 5.08
CA CYS A 112 7.20 16.63 5.63
C CYS A 112 7.38 17.92 6.44
N ALA A 113 6.64 18.97 6.07
CA ALA A 113 6.70 20.29 6.72
C ALA A 113 6.09 20.28 8.13
N ASP A 114 5.17 19.36 8.40
CA ASP A 114 4.44 19.24 9.68
C ASP A 114 4.74 17.90 10.36
N ARG A 115 5.49 17.95 11.48
CA ARG A 115 5.84 16.76 12.27
C ARG A 115 4.62 16.02 12.82
N LYS A 116 3.54 16.73 13.16
CA LYS A 116 2.30 16.12 13.66
C LYS A 116 1.60 15.36 12.54
N GLN A 117 1.58 15.93 11.31
CA GLN A 117 1.07 15.23 10.14
C GLN A 117 1.91 13.99 9.85
N LEU A 118 3.23 14.08 9.88
CA LEU A 118 4.12 12.94 9.65
C LEU A 118 3.85 11.80 10.64
N GLN A 119 3.67 12.11 11.93
CA GLN A 119 3.35 11.12 12.95
C GLN A 119 2.00 10.45 12.69
N ARG A 120 0.95 11.23 12.38
CA ARG A 120 -0.37 10.68 12.03
C ARG A 120 -0.30 9.78 10.79
N VAL A 121 0.40 10.23 9.75
CA VAL A 121 0.55 9.44 8.52
C VAL A 121 1.30 8.14 8.76
N ARG A 122 2.40 8.17 9.53
CA ARG A 122 3.16 6.97 9.89
C ARG A 122 2.39 5.98 10.76
N SER A 123 1.44 6.43 11.57
CA SER A 123 0.56 5.52 12.30
C SER A 123 -0.51 4.86 11.41
N ARG A 124 -0.83 5.47 10.25
CA ARG A 124 -1.74 4.90 9.25
C ARG A 124 -1.03 3.99 8.23
N LEU A 125 0.31 4.04 8.18
CA LEU A 125 1.16 3.26 7.28
C LEU A 125 2.12 2.42 8.12
N ALA A 126 1.90 1.13 8.24
CA ALA A 126 2.85 0.25 8.93
C ALA A 126 3.74 -0.47 7.94
N MET A 127 5.03 -0.58 8.26
CA MET A 127 6.03 -1.21 7.39
C MET A 127 6.63 -2.45 8.06
N VAL A 128 6.66 -3.54 7.28
CA VAL A 128 7.32 -4.80 7.61
C VAL A 128 8.55 -4.90 6.72
N PHE A 129 9.72 -5.02 7.34
CA PHE A 129 11.00 -5.02 6.66
C PHE A 129 11.51 -6.44 6.39
N GLN A 130 12.42 -6.57 5.46
CA GLN A 130 13.13 -7.80 5.14
C GLN A 130 13.89 -8.38 6.36
N ASN A 131 14.54 -7.53 7.16
CA ASN A 131 15.38 -7.91 8.30
C ASN A 131 14.62 -7.88 9.65
N PHE A 132 13.29 -8.06 9.66
CA PHE A 132 12.41 -8.11 10.85
C PHE A 132 12.42 -6.83 11.71
N ASN A 133 13.57 -6.23 11.98
CA ASN A 133 13.80 -5.02 12.77
C ASN A 133 13.12 -5.05 14.16
N LEU A 134 13.14 -6.21 14.81
CA LEU A 134 12.70 -6.32 16.21
C LEU A 134 13.77 -5.76 17.15
N TRP A 135 13.33 -5.11 18.21
CA TRP A 135 14.23 -4.67 19.29
C TRP A 135 14.70 -5.88 20.09
N SER A 136 15.99 -6.19 20.01
CA SER A 136 16.58 -7.41 20.58
C SER A 136 16.55 -7.47 22.11
N HIS A 137 16.52 -6.31 22.77
CA HIS A 137 16.45 -6.16 24.23
C HIS A 137 15.03 -6.24 24.78
N MET A 138 14.02 -6.31 23.95
CA MET A 138 12.61 -6.43 24.30
C MET A 138 12.07 -7.82 23.95
N THR A 139 11.11 -8.30 24.75
CA THR A 139 10.33 -9.50 24.42
C THR A 139 9.45 -9.25 23.19
N VAL A 140 8.89 -10.31 22.62
CA VAL A 140 7.93 -10.22 21.51
C VAL A 140 6.74 -9.33 21.87
N LEU A 141 6.16 -9.53 23.05
CA LEU A 141 5.02 -8.73 23.51
C LEU A 141 5.40 -7.24 23.66
N GLU A 142 6.54 -6.94 24.27
CA GLU A 142 7.03 -5.58 24.41
C GLU A 142 7.26 -4.90 23.07
N ASN A 143 7.83 -5.60 22.09
CA ASN A 143 7.98 -5.10 20.72
C ASN A 143 6.64 -4.70 20.08
N ILE A 144 5.56 -5.40 20.39
CA ILE A 144 4.24 -5.16 19.77
C ILE A 144 3.50 -4.03 20.49
N VAL A 145 3.59 -3.91 21.83
CA VAL A 145 2.84 -2.92 22.60
C VAL A 145 3.48 -1.53 22.60
N GLU A 146 4.74 -1.43 22.20
CA GLU A 146 5.53 -0.18 22.29
C GLU A 146 4.84 0.99 21.54
N ALA A 147 4.52 0.79 20.26
CA ALA A 147 3.86 1.83 19.48
C ALA A 147 2.41 2.12 19.93
N PRO A 148 1.55 1.13 20.21
CA PRO A 148 0.24 1.35 20.80
C PRO A 148 0.27 2.20 22.08
N ILE A 149 1.21 1.96 22.98
CA ILE A 149 1.31 2.71 24.24
C ILE A 149 1.89 4.12 24.00
N HIS A 150 3.05 4.21 23.36
CA HIS A 150 3.83 5.44 23.32
C HIS A 150 3.51 6.36 22.15
N VAL A 151 2.94 5.82 21.07
CA VAL A 151 2.55 6.61 19.88
C VAL A 151 1.05 6.87 19.84
N LEU A 152 0.22 5.83 20.12
CA LEU A 152 -1.23 5.95 20.07
C LEU A 152 -1.85 6.32 21.43
N GLY A 153 -1.07 6.33 22.53
CA GLY A 153 -1.54 6.69 23.87
C GLY A 153 -2.52 5.66 24.47
N MET A 154 -2.48 4.42 24.01
CA MET A 154 -3.35 3.37 24.54
C MET A 154 -2.98 3.02 25.98
N ARG A 155 -3.99 2.72 26.82
CA ARG A 155 -3.74 2.18 28.16
C ARG A 155 -3.04 0.82 28.05
N LYS A 156 -2.00 0.59 28.87
CA LYS A 156 -1.15 -0.62 28.83
C LYS A 156 -1.96 -1.92 28.79
N ALA A 157 -3.00 -2.06 29.63
CA ALA A 157 -3.84 -3.26 29.64
C ALA A 157 -4.58 -3.50 28.32
N ALA A 158 -5.06 -2.43 27.66
CA ALA A 158 -5.72 -2.52 26.36
C ALA A 158 -4.72 -2.86 25.25
N ALA A 159 -3.53 -2.25 25.27
CA ALA A 159 -2.46 -2.56 24.31
C ALA A 159 -2.00 -4.02 24.41
N ILE A 160 -1.83 -4.56 25.65
CA ILE A 160 -1.48 -5.97 25.88
C ILE A 160 -2.57 -6.88 25.31
N LYS A 161 -3.85 -6.63 25.62
CA LYS A 161 -4.96 -7.44 25.11
C LYS A 161 -5.02 -7.46 23.57
N ALA A 162 -4.83 -6.31 22.93
CA ALA A 162 -4.77 -6.20 21.47
C ALA A 162 -3.56 -6.96 20.90
N ALA A 163 -2.37 -6.80 21.51
CA ALA A 163 -1.15 -7.48 21.10
C ALA A 163 -1.27 -9.00 21.20
N GLU A 164 -1.88 -9.52 22.27
CA GLU A 164 -2.12 -10.95 22.45
C GLU A 164 -3.06 -11.51 21.36
N ALA A 165 -4.09 -10.79 20.95
CA ALA A 165 -4.95 -11.18 19.85
C ALA A 165 -4.18 -11.24 18.51
N TYR A 166 -3.30 -10.27 18.22
CA TYR A 166 -2.45 -10.33 17.04
C TYR A 166 -1.42 -11.45 17.11
N LEU A 167 -0.87 -11.75 18.30
CA LEU A 167 0.03 -12.87 18.51
C LEU A 167 -0.66 -14.23 18.30
N GLN A 168 -1.93 -14.37 18.72
CA GLN A 168 -2.74 -15.54 18.40
C GLN A 168 -2.92 -15.68 16.87
N LYS A 169 -3.26 -14.59 16.20
CA LYS A 169 -3.45 -14.55 14.75
C LYS A 169 -2.22 -15.04 13.98
N VAL A 170 -1.01 -14.63 14.41
CA VAL A 170 0.24 -15.05 13.75
C VAL A 170 0.84 -16.33 14.33
N GLY A 171 0.15 -17.00 15.27
CA GLY A 171 0.58 -18.26 15.86
C GLY A 171 1.80 -18.15 16.80
N LEU A 172 1.94 -17.02 17.52
CA LEU A 172 3.07 -16.75 18.40
C LEU A 172 2.68 -16.44 19.85
N TYR A 173 1.42 -16.70 20.24
CA TYR A 173 0.94 -16.38 21.59
C TYR A 173 1.81 -17.00 22.69
N GLU A 174 2.18 -18.27 22.55
CA GLU A 174 3.01 -19.00 23.52
C GLU A 174 4.46 -18.49 23.58
N ARG A 175 4.89 -17.72 22.56
CA ARG A 175 6.24 -17.13 22.47
C ARG A 175 6.29 -15.65 22.88
N ARG A 176 5.18 -15.08 23.41
CA ARG A 176 5.06 -13.64 23.70
C ARG A 176 6.11 -13.09 24.67
N HIS A 177 6.63 -13.91 25.57
CA HIS A 177 7.67 -13.53 26.53
C HIS A 177 9.09 -13.89 26.09
N TYR A 178 9.25 -14.42 24.88
CA TYR A 178 10.57 -14.74 24.32
C TYR A 178 11.20 -13.48 23.72
N HIS A 179 12.53 -13.41 23.80
CA HIS A 179 13.29 -12.41 23.06
C HIS A 179 13.51 -12.84 21.59
N PRO A 180 13.70 -11.88 20.65
CA PRO A 180 13.91 -12.21 19.24
C PRO A 180 15.01 -13.23 18.98
N ALA A 181 16.09 -13.21 19.75
CA ALA A 181 17.20 -14.17 19.62
C ALA A 181 16.81 -15.65 19.83
N HIS A 182 15.66 -15.90 20.48
CA HIS A 182 15.14 -17.27 20.74
C HIS A 182 14.04 -17.69 19.73
N LEU A 183 13.88 -16.94 18.64
CA LEU A 183 12.91 -17.18 17.60
C LEU A 183 13.58 -17.56 16.28
N SER A 184 12.97 -18.46 15.50
CA SER A 184 13.36 -18.68 14.11
C SER A 184 13.10 -17.42 13.26
N GLY A 185 13.73 -17.32 12.08
CA GLY A 185 13.51 -16.21 11.16
C GLY A 185 12.04 -16.02 10.80
N GLY A 186 11.31 -17.10 10.49
CA GLY A 186 9.87 -17.05 10.21
C GLY A 186 9.03 -16.60 11.42
N GLN A 187 9.43 -16.98 12.64
CA GLN A 187 8.80 -16.49 13.87
C GLN A 187 9.07 -15.00 14.10
N GLN A 188 10.30 -14.55 13.87
CA GLN A 188 10.64 -13.12 13.96
C GLN A 188 9.85 -12.29 12.96
N GLN A 189 9.71 -12.76 11.72
CA GLN A 189 8.93 -12.08 10.70
C GLN A 189 7.43 -12.02 11.05
N ARG A 190 6.86 -13.10 11.57
CA ARG A 190 5.48 -13.10 12.04
C ARG A 190 5.28 -12.17 13.25
N ALA A 191 6.27 -12.04 14.13
CA ALA A 191 6.24 -11.06 15.21
C ALA A 191 6.31 -9.62 14.67
N ALA A 192 7.12 -9.35 13.64
CA ALA A 192 7.18 -8.06 12.97
C ALA A 192 5.84 -7.71 12.27
N ILE A 193 5.15 -8.69 11.69
CA ILE A 193 3.79 -8.53 11.15
C ILE A 193 2.80 -8.18 12.27
N ALA A 194 2.84 -8.91 13.41
CA ALA A 194 1.97 -8.62 14.55
C ALA A 194 2.20 -7.21 15.10
N ARG A 195 3.46 -6.76 15.17
CA ARG A 195 3.83 -5.39 15.55
C ARG A 195 3.24 -4.35 14.59
N ALA A 196 3.31 -4.61 13.29
CA ALA A 196 2.73 -3.73 12.28
C ALA A 196 1.20 -3.66 12.38
N LEU A 197 0.53 -4.77 12.68
CA LEU A 197 -0.92 -4.83 12.86
C LEU A 197 -1.40 -4.10 14.12
N ALA A 198 -0.58 -4.04 15.16
CA ALA A 198 -0.97 -3.50 16.47
C ALA A 198 -1.27 -1.98 16.47
N VAL A 199 -0.81 -1.25 15.45
CA VAL A 199 -1.17 0.16 15.24
C VAL A 199 -2.42 0.35 14.39
N GLU A 200 -3.09 -0.74 13.97
CA GLU A 200 -4.29 -0.75 13.12
C GLU A 200 -4.16 0.12 11.86
N PRO A 201 -3.14 -0.12 11.03
CA PRO A 201 -2.83 0.74 9.90
C PRO A 201 -3.90 0.63 8.80
N GLU A 202 -4.04 1.70 8.01
CA GLU A 202 -4.86 1.69 6.79
C GLU A 202 -4.18 0.94 5.63
N VAL A 203 -2.83 1.01 5.58
CA VAL A 203 -2.03 0.32 4.57
C VAL A 203 -0.84 -0.36 5.24
N LEU A 204 -0.65 -1.63 4.90
CA LEU A 204 0.54 -2.41 5.26
C LEU A 204 1.53 -2.40 4.10
N LEU A 205 2.76 -2.02 4.37
CA LEU A 205 3.87 -2.01 3.41
C LEU A 205 4.81 -3.16 3.74
N PHE A 206 5.03 -4.07 2.80
CA PHE A 206 5.93 -5.21 2.96
C PHE A 206 7.13 -5.08 2.03
N ASP A 207 8.33 -4.94 2.60
CA ASP A 207 9.59 -4.86 1.84
C ASP A 207 10.29 -6.22 1.87
N GLU A 208 10.06 -7.05 0.86
CA GLU A 208 10.62 -8.39 0.66
C GLU A 208 10.52 -9.27 1.93
N PRO A 209 9.32 -9.52 2.46
CA PRO A 209 9.12 -10.11 3.79
C PRO A 209 9.61 -11.55 3.94
N THR A 210 9.97 -12.22 2.86
CA THR A 210 10.44 -13.62 2.85
C THR A 210 11.90 -13.77 2.44
N SER A 211 12.55 -12.72 1.92
CA SER A 211 13.88 -12.84 1.30
C SER A 211 15.01 -13.19 2.29
N ALA A 212 14.82 -12.95 3.60
CA ALA A 212 15.77 -13.29 4.65
C ALA A 212 15.46 -14.64 5.35
N LEU A 213 14.55 -15.45 4.79
CA LEU A 213 14.09 -16.69 5.39
C LEU A 213 14.60 -17.92 4.65
N ASP A 214 14.81 -19.00 5.41
CA ASP A 214 14.98 -20.31 4.82
C ASP A 214 13.73 -20.73 4.05
N PRO A 215 13.84 -21.42 2.90
CA PRO A 215 12.71 -21.76 2.04
C PRO A 215 11.56 -22.49 2.76
N GLU A 216 11.87 -23.32 3.75
CA GLU A 216 10.88 -24.06 4.56
C GLU A 216 10.01 -23.14 5.43
N LEU A 217 10.52 -21.95 5.81
CA LEU A 217 9.83 -20.98 6.66
C LEU A 217 8.97 -19.98 5.87
N VAL A 218 9.24 -19.81 4.56
CA VAL A 218 8.54 -18.88 3.67
C VAL A 218 7.02 -19.11 3.69
N GLY A 219 6.59 -20.38 3.60
CA GLY A 219 5.18 -20.74 3.56
C GLY A 219 4.38 -20.29 4.78
N GLU A 220 4.99 -20.24 5.96
CA GLU A 220 4.31 -19.78 7.19
C GLU A 220 3.99 -18.29 7.15
N VAL A 221 4.94 -17.48 6.67
CA VAL A 221 4.78 -16.02 6.53
C VAL A 221 3.75 -15.70 5.44
N LEU A 222 3.83 -16.38 4.28
CA LEU A 222 2.88 -16.18 3.19
C LEU A 222 1.44 -16.54 3.60
N ARG A 223 1.22 -17.58 4.40
CA ARG A 223 -0.11 -17.92 4.93
C ARG A 223 -0.68 -16.81 5.81
N VAL A 224 0.13 -16.18 6.67
CA VAL A 224 -0.31 -15.04 7.46
C VAL A 224 -0.69 -13.87 6.54
N MET A 225 0.13 -13.53 5.55
CA MET A 225 -0.17 -12.45 4.59
C MET A 225 -1.44 -12.75 3.77
N GLN A 226 -1.64 -13.99 3.37
CA GLN A 226 -2.87 -14.42 2.68
C GLN A 226 -4.12 -14.25 3.55
N SER A 227 -4.04 -14.61 4.84
CA SER A 227 -5.13 -14.36 5.79
C SER A 227 -5.46 -12.87 5.92
N LEU A 228 -4.45 -12.00 5.96
CA LEU A 228 -4.65 -10.54 6.00
C LEU A 228 -5.32 -10.02 4.74
N ALA A 229 -4.98 -10.55 3.57
CA ALA A 229 -5.64 -10.22 2.30
C ALA A 229 -7.13 -10.62 2.33
N GLN A 230 -7.43 -11.83 2.81
CA GLN A 230 -8.81 -12.32 2.96
C GLN A 230 -9.64 -11.50 3.95
N GLU A 231 -9.01 -10.87 4.94
CA GLU A 231 -9.64 -9.93 5.86
C GLU A 231 -9.89 -8.54 5.24
N GLY A 232 -9.51 -8.33 3.99
CA GLY A 232 -9.66 -7.05 3.30
C GLY A 232 -8.66 -5.98 3.75
N ARG A 233 -7.49 -6.36 4.26
CA ARG A 233 -6.41 -5.42 4.57
C ARG A 233 -5.81 -4.89 3.28
N THR A 234 -5.59 -3.58 3.22
CA THR A 234 -4.87 -2.95 2.10
C THR A 234 -3.39 -3.19 2.27
N MET A 235 -2.74 -3.74 1.25
CA MET A 235 -1.32 -4.12 1.31
C MET A 235 -0.58 -3.70 0.04
N ILE A 236 0.66 -3.22 0.22
CA ILE A 236 1.62 -3.07 -0.88
C ILE A 236 2.81 -3.97 -0.55
N VAL A 237 3.08 -4.92 -1.42
CA VAL A 237 4.02 -6.01 -1.18
C VAL A 237 5.10 -6.01 -2.25
N VAL A 238 6.31 -5.64 -1.88
CA VAL A 238 7.49 -5.92 -2.70
C VAL A 238 7.88 -7.38 -2.47
N THR A 239 7.90 -8.19 -3.52
CA THR A 239 8.13 -9.63 -3.38
C THR A 239 8.78 -10.23 -4.63
N HIS A 240 9.49 -11.35 -4.41
CA HIS A 240 9.96 -12.27 -5.44
C HIS A 240 9.11 -13.55 -5.50
N GLU A 241 8.11 -13.68 -4.63
CA GLU A 241 7.20 -14.82 -4.56
C GLU A 241 6.09 -14.70 -5.63
N MET A 242 6.38 -15.17 -6.86
CA MET A 242 5.43 -15.04 -7.99
C MET A 242 4.12 -15.79 -7.76
N GLY A 243 4.16 -16.91 -7.02
CA GLY A 243 2.97 -17.66 -6.60
C GLY A 243 2.04 -16.82 -5.71
N PHE A 244 2.62 -16.10 -4.73
CA PHE A 244 1.88 -15.18 -3.88
C PHE A 244 1.28 -14.02 -4.70
N ALA A 245 2.10 -13.36 -5.52
CA ALA A 245 1.67 -12.26 -6.36
C ALA A 245 0.49 -12.67 -7.27
N ARG A 246 0.53 -13.87 -7.85
CA ARG A 246 -0.54 -14.39 -8.73
C ARG A 246 -1.83 -14.73 -7.98
N CYS A 247 -1.73 -15.34 -6.80
CA CYS A 247 -2.89 -15.91 -6.10
C CYS A 247 -3.54 -14.96 -5.11
N VAL A 248 -2.81 -13.96 -4.61
CA VAL A 248 -3.26 -13.11 -3.48
C VAL A 248 -3.46 -11.65 -3.89
N SER A 249 -2.66 -11.18 -4.86
CA SER A 249 -2.78 -9.78 -5.28
C SER A 249 -3.94 -9.58 -6.26
N ASN A 250 -4.52 -8.40 -6.23
CA ASN A 250 -5.48 -7.95 -7.23
C ASN A 250 -4.88 -6.95 -8.23
N HIS A 251 -3.64 -6.53 -8.01
CA HIS A 251 -2.90 -5.69 -8.95
C HIS A 251 -1.40 -6.00 -8.86
N ALA A 252 -0.74 -6.16 -10.00
CA ALA A 252 0.70 -6.38 -10.11
C ALA A 252 1.36 -5.21 -10.84
N ILE A 253 2.50 -4.75 -10.33
CA ILE A 253 3.29 -3.66 -10.89
C ILE A 253 4.70 -4.19 -11.13
N PHE A 254 5.16 -4.18 -12.38
CA PHE A 254 6.55 -4.48 -12.72
C PHE A 254 7.34 -3.18 -12.80
N LEU A 255 8.26 -3.02 -11.84
CA LEU A 255 9.16 -1.87 -11.75
C LEU A 255 10.50 -2.22 -12.40
N HIS A 256 10.90 -1.44 -13.41
CA HIS A 256 12.17 -1.59 -14.09
C HIS A 256 12.90 -0.24 -14.20
N ARG A 257 14.12 -0.14 -13.69
CA ARG A 257 14.97 1.08 -13.71
C ARG A 257 14.22 2.34 -13.25
N GLY A 258 13.43 2.21 -12.20
CA GLY A 258 12.69 3.32 -11.60
C GLY A 258 11.38 3.71 -12.32
N LEU A 259 10.98 2.98 -13.34
CA LEU A 259 9.74 3.19 -14.09
C LEU A 259 8.76 2.03 -13.88
N VAL A 260 7.48 2.33 -13.87
CA VAL A 260 6.43 1.30 -14.04
C VAL A 260 6.45 0.88 -15.51
N GLU A 261 7.00 -0.28 -15.79
CA GLU A 261 7.13 -0.84 -17.14
C GLU A 261 5.84 -1.52 -17.60
N GLU A 262 5.21 -2.24 -16.69
CA GLU A 262 3.93 -2.91 -16.91
C GLU A 262 3.15 -3.05 -15.62
N GLU A 263 1.83 -2.89 -15.67
CA GLU A 263 0.95 -3.10 -14.53
C GLU A 263 -0.42 -3.63 -14.98
N GLY A 264 -1.15 -4.25 -14.05
CA GLY A 264 -2.49 -4.76 -14.31
C GLY A 264 -2.89 -5.95 -13.46
N ASP A 265 -3.82 -6.75 -13.97
CA ASP A 265 -4.25 -8.00 -13.35
C ASP A 265 -3.07 -8.97 -13.21
N PRO A 266 -2.81 -9.52 -12.01
CA PRO A 266 -1.66 -10.38 -11.77
C PRO A 266 -1.63 -11.63 -12.64
N ALA A 267 -2.80 -12.23 -12.95
CA ALA A 267 -2.86 -13.39 -13.81
C ALA A 267 -2.44 -13.06 -15.24
N GLN A 268 -2.81 -11.86 -15.73
CA GLN A 268 -2.41 -11.38 -17.05
C GLN A 268 -0.93 -10.99 -17.09
N VAL A 269 -0.50 -10.13 -16.17
CA VAL A 269 0.87 -9.57 -16.10
C VAL A 269 1.91 -10.68 -15.92
N LEU A 270 1.60 -11.71 -15.12
CA LEU A 270 2.54 -12.80 -14.81
C LEU A 270 2.47 -13.99 -15.76
N SER A 271 1.38 -14.16 -16.53
CA SER A 271 1.23 -15.30 -17.46
C SER A 271 1.45 -14.90 -18.92
N GLU A 272 1.02 -13.69 -19.28
CA GLU A 272 1.07 -13.17 -20.66
C GLU A 272 1.68 -11.75 -20.67
N PRO A 273 2.93 -11.58 -20.20
CA PRO A 273 3.55 -10.27 -20.12
C PRO A 273 3.72 -9.65 -21.51
N ARG A 274 3.34 -8.37 -21.62
CA ARG A 274 3.49 -7.58 -22.86
C ARG A 274 4.92 -7.10 -23.03
N SER A 275 5.54 -6.68 -21.89
CA SER A 275 6.92 -6.22 -21.88
C SER A 275 7.89 -7.38 -22.10
N GLU A 276 8.83 -7.22 -23.05
CA GLU A 276 9.93 -8.15 -23.26
C GLU A 276 10.80 -8.29 -22.00
N ARG A 277 10.98 -7.20 -21.25
CA ARG A 277 11.74 -7.17 -19.99
C ARG A 277 11.07 -8.00 -18.92
N LEU A 278 9.75 -7.91 -18.80
CA LEU A 278 9.00 -8.72 -17.84
C LEU A 278 9.06 -10.21 -18.21
N ARG A 279 8.96 -10.57 -19.50
CA ARG A 279 9.15 -11.95 -19.96
C ARG A 279 10.51 -12.51 -19.56
N GLN A 280 11.59 -11.75 -19.79
CA GLN A 280 12.95 -12.12 -19.41
C GLN A 280 13.08 -12.26 -17.88
N PHE A 281 12.47 -11.35 -17.11
CA PHE A 281 12.49 -11.40 -15.64
C PHE A 281 11.79 -12.65 -15.10
N ILE A 282 10.58 -12.95 -15.58
CA ILE A 282 9.81 -14.12 -15.13
C ILE A 282 10.54 -15.43 -15.53
N SER A 283 11.06 -15.53 -16.73
CA SER A 283 11.80 -16.72 -17.18
C SER A 283 13.11 -16.93 -16.40
N GLY A 284 13.77 -15.89 -15.96
CA GLY A 284 14.95 -15.94 -15.11
C GLY A 284 14.65 -16.31 -13.65
N SER A 285 13.51 -15.88 -13.13
CA SER A 285 13.07 -16.15 -11.74
C SER A 285 12.48 -17.53 -11.54
N LEU A 286 12.03 -18.19 -12.61
CA LEU A 286 11.43 -19.51 -12.57
C LEU A 286 12.44 -20.65 -12.85
N LYS A 287 13.74 -20.35 -13.00
CA LYS A 287 14.84 -21.33 -13.12
C LYS A 287 15.50 -21.52 -11.77
#